data_0760893c57fb949f0d8f946ddfd1ebe2
#
_entry.id   0760893c57fb949f0d8f946ddfd1ebe2
#
_cell.length_a   1.000
_cell.length_b   1.000
_cell.length_c   1.000
_cell.angle_alpha   90.00
_cell.angle_beta   90.00
_cell.angle_gamma   90.00
#
_symmetry.space_group_name_H-M   'P 1'
#
loop_
_entity.id
_entity.type
_entity.pdbx_description
1 polymer ?
#
loop_
_entity_poly.entity_id
_entity_poly.type
_entity_poly.pdbx_seq_one_letter_code
_entity_poly.pdbx_strand_id
1 'polypeptide(L)'
;NRVMVVEFALPAMLPGALVALHHVIQMSRPRFGYGSDVGGRRTPWIIGGMLVLALGGVAAAMGTALMGLDPVSGTAVALLGFVMIGLGVGACGTSLLVLLAKRVDAGRRAAAATIVWVMMIAGFAITAGLAGHFLDPFSPQRLILVTSVVAFGAVLITLLAIRNLEGAPLPADAADVATKKDKPSFRVALAEVWGESEARRFTLFVFVSMLAYSAQDLILEPFAGLVFGMTPGESTQLAGVQHGGVLLGMIVVAVTGTLLKKAKHSVLRAWTIAGCIASAAALFGIAIGGFLAPQWPLKATVFALGVANGAFAVAAIGSMMALAGHGRRGREGLRMGLWGAAQAIAFGLGGFLGTVAVDLTKFLYGAPEVAYAIVFGAEAALFLASAVLAATVRQPRPVEVREEAVPTFGDAGLVELAEGR
;
A
#
# COMPACT_ATOMS: atom_id res chain seq x y z
N ASN A 1 5.91 6.18 16.22
CA ASN A 1 4.51 6.21 16.60
C ASN A 1 4.31 5.73 18.04
N ARG A 2 4.47 4.42 18.34
CA ARG A 2 4.24 3.84 19.67
C ARG A 2 5.06 4.54 20.78
N VAL A 3 6.34 4.80 20.55
CA VAL A 3 7.23 5.46 21.51
C VAL A 3 6.71 6.86 21.89
N MET A 4 6.25 7.63 20.92
CA MET A 4 5.65 8.96 21.19
C MET A 4 4.42 8.86 22.09
N VAL A 5 3.54 7.88 21.83
CA VAL A 5 2.24 7.75 22.50
C VAL A 5 2.36 7.06 23.87
N VAL A 6 3.17 6.01 23.96
CA VAL A 6 3.24 5.15 25.15
C VAL A 6 4.36 5.58 26.08
N GLU A 7 5.58 5.76 25.56
CA GLU A 7 6.75 6.09 26.39
C GLU A 7 6.79 7.58 26.81
N PHE A 8 6.35 8.47 25.90
CA PHE A 8 6.38 9.92 26.14
C PHE A 8 5.00 10.52 26.42
N ALA A 9 3.96 9.70 26.48
CA ALA A 9 2.56 10.10 26.74
C ALA A 9 2.07 11.26 25.84
N LEU A 10 2.59 11.37 24.60
CA LEU A 10 2.18 12.38 23.65
C LEU A 10 0.84 11.98 22.98
N PRO A 11 0.02 12.94 22.55
CA PRO A 11 -1.22 12.66 21.84
C PRO A 11 -0.97 11.80 20.58
N ALA A 12 -1.84 10.81 20.33
CA ALA A 12 -1.72 9.93 19.17
C ALA A 12 -1.87 10.67 17.84
N MET A 13 -2.60 11.80 17.84
CA MET A 13 -2.72 12.68 16.68
C MET A 13 -1.38 13.24 16.18
N LEU A 14 -0.37 13.37 17.06
CA LEU A 14 0.95 13.91 16.66
C LEU A 14 1.66 12.97 15.67
N PRO A 15 1.96 11.70 15.99
CA PRO A 15 2.51 10.78 15.00
C PRO A 15 1.56 10.57 13.82
N GLY A 16 0.24 10.61 14.02
CA GLY A 16 -0.75 10.57 12.93
C GLY A 16 -0.57 11.72 11.94
N ALA A 17 -0.40 12.94 12.43
CA ALA A 17 -0.15 14.12 11.59
C ALA A 17 1.20 14.03 10.83
N LEU A 18 2.26 13.55 11.47
CA LEU A 18 3.57 13.36 10.85
C LEU A 18 3.50 12.32 9.71
N VAL A 19 2.78 11.23 9.92
CA VAL A 19 2.55 10.22 8.89
C VAL A 19 1.65 10.75 7.77
N ALA A 20 0.58 11.50 8.08
CA ALA A 20 -0.25 12.15 7.07
C ALA A 20 0.58 13.12 6.21
N LEU A 21 1.47 13.90 6.83
CA LEU A 21 2.34 14.83 6.11
C LEU A 21 3.20 14.13 5.06
N HIS A 22 3.83 13.00 5.41
CA HIS A 22 4.66 12.30 4.41
C HIS A 22 3.84 11.77 3.24
N HIS A 23 2.58 11.36 3.46
CA HIS A 23 1.67 10.98 2.36
C HIS A 23 1.28 12.17 1.48
N VAL A 24 1.02 13.35 2.09
CA VAL A 24 0.76 14.59 1.33
C VAL A 24 1.96 14.96 0.44
N ILE A 25 3.17 14.84 0.98
CA ILE A 25 4.40 15.12 0.21
C ILE A 25 4.55 14.12 -0.96
N GLN A 26 4.15 12.87 -0.79
CA GLN A 26 4.15 11.89 -1.87
C GLN A 26 3.21 12.23 -3.04
N MET A 27 2.28 13.17 -2.89
CA MET A 27 1.50 13.71 -4.03
C MET A 27 2.39 14.43 -5.05
N SER A 28 3.65 14.76 -4.69
CA SER A 28 4.66 15.30 -5.61
C SER A 28 5.27 14.26 -6.57
N ARG A 29 4.94 12.97 -6.45
CA ARG A 29 5.44 11.86 -7.31
C ARG A 29 5.43 12.15 -8.82
N PRO A 30 4.41 12.81 -9.40
CA PRO A 30 4.43 13.14 -10.85
C PRO A 30 5.63 14.01 -11.26
N ARG A 31 6.09 14.90 -10.36
CA ARG A 31 7.26 15.76 -10.61
C ARG A 31 8.55 14.95 -10.64
N PHE A 32 8.68 13.96 -9.75
CA PHE A 32 9.84 13.05 -9.74
C PHE A 32 9.84 12.12 -10.96
N GLY A 33 8.68 11.63 -11.38
CA GLY A 33 8.53 10.88 -12.63
C GLY A 33 9.00 11.68 -13.83
N TYR A 34 8.52 12.92 -13.97
CA TYR A 34 8.94 13.83 -15.04
C TYR A 34 10.45 14.12 -14.99
N GLY A 35 10.99 14.45 -13.82
CA GLY A 35 12.43 14.71 -13.66
C GLY A 35 13.29 13.51 -14.06
N SER A 36 12.86 12.29 -13.70
CA SER A 36 13.57 11.07 -14.09
C SER A 36 13.47 10.77 -15.59
N ASP A 37 12.39 11.19 -16.25
CA ASP A 37 12.22 11.04 -17.70
C ASP A 37 13.10 12.03 -18.48
N VAL A 38 13.15 13.30 -18.04
CA VAL A 38 14.01 14.32 -18.66
C VAL A 38 15.48 14.01 -18.47
N GLY A 39 15.89 13.51 -17.29
CA GLY A 39 17.26 13.13 -17.00
C GLY A 39 17.76 11.87 -17.72
N GLY A 40 16.90 11.13 -18.41
CA GLY A 40 17.22 9.92 -19.18
C GLY A 40 17.67 8.72 -18.36
N ARG A 41 18.03 8.91 -17.08
CA ARG A 41 18.49 7.87 -16.16
C ARG A 41 17.66 7.86 -14.88
N ARG A 42 17.28 6.66 -14.41
CA ARG A 42 16.44 6.45 -13.19
C ARG A 42 17.30 6.10 -11.98
N THR A 43 18.43 5.44 -12.19
CA THR A 43 19.34 5.03 -11.12
C THR A 43 19.72 6.17 -10.16
N PRO A 44 20.08 7.40 -10.59
CA PRO A 44 20.40 8.49 -9.67
C PRO A 44 19.21 8.90 -8.79
N TRP A 45 17.98 8.87 -9.32
CA TRP A 45 16.76 9.19 -8.57
C TRP A 45 16.40 8.11 -7.55
N ILE A 46 16.67 6.83 -7.87
CA ILE A 46 16.47 5.72 -6.94
C ILE A 46 17.50 5.82 -5.81
N ILE A 47 18.78 6.00 -6.10
CA ILE A 47 19.84 6.10 -5.09
C ILE A 47 19.66 7.36 -4.25
N GLY A 48 19.49 8.52 -4.88
CA GLY A 48 19.29 9.79 -4.17
C GLY A 48 18.03 9.78 -3.31
N GLY A 49 16.91 9.27 -3.85
CA GLY A 49 15.67 9.11 -3.11
C GLY A 49 15.81 8.16 -1.92
N MET A 50 16.55 7.05 -2.09
CA MET A 50 16.82 6.11 -0.99
C MET A 50 17.70 6.70 0.09
N LEU A 51 18.72 7.50 -0.26
CA LEU A 51 19.55 8.23 0.71
C LEU A 51 18.72 9.25 1.50
N VAL A 52 17.89 10.04 0.82
CA VAL A 52 17.00 11.01 1.49
C VAL A 52 16.01 10.28 2.41
N LEU A 53 15.44 9.15 1.98
CA LEU A 53 14.57 8.31 2.79
C LEU A 53 15.29 7.80 4.05
N ALA A 54 16.48 7.25 3.89
CA ALA A 54 17.28 6.70 4.99
C ALA A 54 17.65 7.78 6.02
N LEU A 55 18.13 8.93 5.55
CA LEU A 55 18.43 10.07 6.43
C LEU A 55 17.17 10.60 7.11
N GLY A 56 16.05 10.65 6.41
CA GLY A 56 14.74 11.01 6.96
C GLY A 56 14.28 10.06 8.06
N GLY A 57 14.46 8.76 7.88
CA GLY A 57 14.17 7.75 8.91
C GLY A 57 15.01 7.93 10.18
N VAL A 58 16.31 8.17 10.01
CA VAL A 58 17.21 8.46 11.14
C VAL A 58 16.84 9.78 11.83
N ALA A 59 16.55 10.84 11.07
CA ALA A 59 16.10 12.12 11.63
C ALA A 59 14.76 11.97 12.39
N ALA A 60 13.81 11.18 11.87
CA ALA A 60 12.57 10.90 12.57
C ALA A 60 12.79 10.14 13.89
N ALA A 61 13.73 9.18 13.92
CA ALA A 61 14.10 8.46 15.14
C ALA A 61 14.81 9.40 16.15
N MET A 62 15.72 10.26 15.69
CA MET A 62 16.37 11.27 16.51
C MET A 62 15.35 12.27 17.07
N GLY A 63 14.44 12.77 16.25
CA GLY A 63 13.37 13.65 16.66
C GLY A 63 12.47 12.99 17.71
N THR A 64 12.08 11.72 17.50
CA THR A 64 11.33 10.95 18.49
C THR A 64 12.09 10.82 19.82
N ALA A 65 13.40 10.48 19.78
CA ALA A 65 14.22 10.39 20.99
C ALA A 65 14.32 11.73 21.71
N LEU A 66 14.46 12.84 20.97
CA LEU A 66 14.57 14.19 21.51
C LEU A 66 13.26 14.67 22.16
N MET A 67 12.09 14.19 21.69
CA MET A 67 10.79 14.52 22.30
C MET A 67 10.70 14.17 23.78
N GLY A 68 11.47 13.17 24.24
CA GLY A 68 11.54 12.81 25.66
C GLY A 68 12.27 13.85 26.51
N LEU A 69 13.07 14.74 25.91
CA LEU A 69 13.80 15.82 26.60
C LEU A 69 13.14 17.18 26.33
N ASP A 70 12.87 17.49 25.08
CA ASP A 70 12.21 18.70 24.60
C ASP A 70 11.23 18.36 23.48
N PRO A 71 9.92 18.31 23.78
CA PRO A 71 8.89 17.97 22.81
C PRO A 71 8.85 18.91 21.59
N VAL A 72 9.17 20.19 21.75
CA VAL A 72 9.11 21.18 20.66
C VAL A 72 10.23 20.94 19.66
N SER A 73 11.47 20.90 20.13
CA SER A 73 12.64 20.64 19.27
C SER A 73 12.57 19.23 18.67
N GLY A 74 12.13 18.22 19.44
CA GLY A 74 11.92 16.87 18.96
C GLY A 74 10.90 16.79 17.84
N THR A 75 9.79 17.52 17.99
CA THR A 75 8.75 17.59 16.94
C THR A 75 9.28 18.26 15.68
N ALA A 76 10.06 19.33 15.80
CA ALA A 76 10.64 20.02 14.63
C ALA A 76 11.59 19.09 13.84
N VAL A 77 12.45 18.34 14.54
CA VAL A 77 13.35 17.37 13.91
C VAL A 77 12.58 16.21 13.28
N ALA A 78 11.56 15.69 13.96
CA ALA A 78 10.70 14.65 13.42
C ALA A 78 9.96 15.14 12.17
N LEU A 79 9.42 16.37 12.17
CA LEU A 79 8.77 16.98 11.02
C LEU A 79 9.70 16.98 9.79
N LEU A 80 10.95 17.45 9.97
CA LEU A 80 11.95 17.40 8.91
C LEU A 80 12.19 15.97 8.43
N GLY A 81 12.31 15.01 9.37
CA GLY A 81 12.46 13.59 9.05
C GLY A 81 11.32 13.05 8.19
N PHE A 82 10.06 13.32 8.54
CA PHE A 82 8.90 12.87 7.79
C PHE A 82 8.74 13.57 6.42
N VAL A 83 9.15 14.84 6.30
CA VAL A 83 9.29 15.52 5.00
C VAL A 83 10.31 14.78 4.11
N MET A 84 11.47 14.47 4.63
CA MET A 84 12.51 13.73 3.89
C MET A 84 12.04 12.32 3.51
N ILE A 85 11.34 11.61 4.41
CA ILE A 85 10.74 10.30 4.12
C ILE A 85 9.79 10.43 2.92
N GLY A 86 8.87 11.40 2.94
CA GLY A 86 7.91 11.62 1.85
C GLY A 86 8.58 11.90 0.51
N LEU A 87 9.58 12.78 0.48
CA LEU A 87 10.37 13.10 -0.71
C LEU A 87 11.15 11.86 -1.21
N GLY A 88 11.81 11.16 -0.30
CA GLY A 88 12.62 9.98 -0.61
C GLY A 88 11.79 8.85 -1.20
N VAL A 89 10.67 8.49 -0.56
CA VAL A 89 9.72 7.48 -1.07
C VAL A 89 9.13 7.91 -2.42
N GLY A 90 8.80 9.19 -2.57
CA GLY A 90 8.29 9.73 -3.82
C GLY A 90 9.29 9.56 -4.97
N ALA A 91 10.54 9.92 -4.74
CA ALA A 91 11.59 9.86 -5.75
C ALA A 91 12.02 8.42 -6.08
N CYS A 92 12.42 7.62 -5.07
CA CYS A 92 12.92 6.27 -5.32
C CYS A 92 11.80 5.33 -5.80
N GLY A 93 10.62 5.34 -5.18
CA GLY A 93 9.52 4.44 -5.52
C GLY A 93 8.97 4.70 -6.93
N THR A 94 8.77 5.98 -7.31
CA THR A 94 8.31 6.32 -8.66
C THR A 94 9.33 5.91 -9.72
N SER A 95 10.62 6.23 -9.50
CA SER A 95 11.68 5.90 -10.45
C SER A 95 11.91 4.40 -10.60
N LEU A 96 11.75 3.62 -9.51
CA LEU A 96 11.81 2.16 -9.56
C LEU A 96 10.68 1.56 -10.40
N LEU A 97 9.43 2.03 -10.23
CA LEU A 97 8.29 1.56 -11.01
C LEU A 97 8.45 1.90 -12.51
N VAL A 98 8.99 3.10 -12.82
CA VAL A 98 9.28 3.48 -14.21
C VAL A 98 10.38 2.60 -14.79
N LEU A 99 11.45 2.31 -14.03
CA LEU A 99 12.53 1.42 -14.46
C LEU A 99 11.98 0.01 -14.75
N LEU A 100 11.14 -0.52 -13.87
CA LEU A 100 10.47 -1.81 -14.05
C LEU A 100 9.62 -1.83 -15.33
N ALA A 101 8.80 -0.79 -15.56
CA ALA A 101 7.95 -0.68 -16.73
C ALA A 101 8.73 -0.62 -18.04
N LYS A 102 9.95 -0.07 -18.03
CA LYS A 102 10.80 0.05 -19.24
C LYS A 102 11.68 -1.16 -19.50
N ARG A 103 12.11 -1.87 -18.45
CA ARG A 103 13.04 -3.01 -18.55
C ARG A 103 12.38 -4.37 -18.63
N VAL A 104 11.10 -4.45 -18.27
CA VAL A 104 10.34 -5.72 -18.30
C VAL A 104 9.41 -5.72 -19.51
N ASP A 105 9.42 -6.83 -20.24
CA ASP A 105 8.52 -7.06 -21.37
C ASP A 105 7.06 -6.85 -20.99
N ALA A 106 6.27 -6.28 -21.88
CA ALA A 106 4.88 -5.89 -21.63
C ALA A 106 4.04 -7.04 -21.04
N GLY A 107 4.21 -8.27 -21.55
CA GLY A 107 3.50 -9.46 -21.08
C GLY A 107 3.91 -9.92 -19.66
N ARG A 108 5.06 -9.48 -19.14
CA ARG A 108 5.59 -9.88 -17.82
C ARG A 108 5.52 -8.77 -16.77
N ARG A 109 5.12 -7.54 -17.13
CA ARG A 109 5.08 -6.38 -16.21
C ARG A 109 4.22 -6.62 -14.99
N ALA A 110 3.04 -7.24 -15.17
CA ALA A 110 2.15 -7.56 -14.06
C ALA A 110 2.79 -8.53 -13.05
N ALA A 111 3.44 -9.58 -13.54
CA ALA A 111 4.14 -10.54 -12.68
C ALA A 111 5.32 -9.88 -11.94
N ALA A 112 6.11 -9.04 -12.62
CA ALA A 112 7.21 -8.32 -12.00
C ALA A 112 6.72 -7.34 -10.91
N ALA A 113 5.65 -6.61 -11.16
CA ALA A 113 5.03 -5.75 -10.15
C ALA A 113 4.56 -6.56 -8.94
N THR A 114 3.93 -7.71 -9.14
CA THR A 114 3.50 -8.60 -8.04
C THR A 114 4.70 -9.07 -7.21
N ILE A 115 5.80 -9.47 -7.84
CA ILE A 115 7.02 -9.89 -7.14
C ILE A 115 7.56 -8.75 -6.27
N VAL A 116 7.63 -7.52 -6.80
CA VAL A 116 8.08 -6.35 -6.03
C VAL A 116 7.18 -6.09 -4.81
N TRP A 117 5.86 -6.23 -4.96
CA TRP A 117 4.93 -6.10 -3.83
C TRP A 117 5.12 -7.19 -2.77
N VAL A 118 5.27 -8.45 -3.19
CA VAL A 118 5.54 -9.57 -2.27
C VAL A 118 6.86 -9.35 -1.54
N MET A 119 7.92 -8.92 -2.25
CA MET A 119 9.21 -8.59 -1.64
C MET A 119 9.09 -7.44 -0.64
N MET A 120 8.30 -6.42 -0.93
CA MET A 120 8.06 -5.29 -0.03
C MET A 120 7.38 -5.76 1.28
N ILE A 121 6.31 -6.55 1.19
CA ILE A 121 5.61 -7.07 2.37
C ILE A 121 6.49 -8.03 3.18
N ALA A 122 7.24 -8.91 2.50
CA ALA A 122 8.22 -9.77 3.16
C ALA A 122 9.30 -8.94 3.86
N GLY A 123 9.77 -7.87 3.22
CA GLY A 123 10.72 -6.92 3.81
C GLY A 123 10.16 -6.26 5.08
N PHE A 124 8.90 -5.86 5.10
CA PHE A 124 8.25 -5.33 6.30
C PHE A 124 8.21 -6.35 7.43
N ALA A 125 7.77 -7.59 7.14
CA ALA A 125 7.69 -8.65 8.15
C ALA A 125 9.07 -8.97 8.76
N ILE A 126 10.09 -9.15 7.91
CA ILE A 126 11.46 -9.46 8.34
C ILE A 126 12.07 -8.29 9.13
N THR A 127 11.96 -7.07 8.60
CA THR A 127 12.54 -5.89 9.25
C THR A 127 11.87 -5.59 10.59
N ALA A 128 10.54 -5.66 10.67
CA ALA A 128 9.83 -5.45 11.92
C ALA A 128 10.17 -6.54 12.96
N GLY A 129 10.24 -7.81 12.55
CA GLY A 129 10.65 -8.90 13.42
C GLY A 129 12.06 -8.73 13.97
N LEU A 130 13.03 -8.43 13.12
CA LEU A 130 14.43 -8.23 13.53
C LEU A 130 14.60 -6.94 14.33
N ALA A 131 14.09 -5.81 13.86
CA ALA A 131 14.19 -4.53 14.55
C ALA A 131 13.54 -4.61 15.94
N GLY A 132 12.37 -5.25 16.05
CA GLY A 132 11.70 -5.46 17.33
C GLY A 132 12.55 -6.27 18.31
N HIS A 133 13.24 -7.31 17.85
CA HIS A 133 14.15 -8.09 18.70
C HIS A 133 15.33 -7.23 19.25
N PHE A 134 15.86 -6.32 18.44
CA PHE A 134 16.99 -5.47 18.85
C PHE A 134 16.56 -4.20 19.58
N LEU A 135 15.27 -3.86 19.62
CA LEU A 135 14.77 -2.69 20.36
C LEU A 135 14.68 -2.91 21.87
N ASP A 136 14.62 -4.13 22.35
CA ASP A 136 14.55 -4.45 23.75
C ASP A 136 15.93 -4.77 24.37
N PRO A 137 16.19 -4.32 25.62
CA PRO A 137 15.42 -3.37 26.39
C PRO A 137 15.43 -1.97 25.76
N PHE A 138 14.28 -1.30 25.77
CA PHE A 138 14.13 0.00 25.09
C PHE A 138 15.04 1.09 25.65
N SER A 139 15.66 1.87 24.77
CA SER A 139 16.24 3.16 25.07
C SER A 139 16.15 4.08 23.84
N PRO A 140 16.12 5.42 24.02
CA PRO A 140 16.15 6.36 22.89
C PRO A 140 17.36 6.18 21.99
N GLN A 141 18.53 5.90 22.56
CA GLN A 141 19.77 5.63 21.83
C GLN A 141 19.68 4.36 21.01
N ARG A 142 19.06 3.31 21.56
CA ARG A 142 18.85 2.04 20.85
C ARG A 142 17.88 2.19 19.69
N LEU A 143 16.82 3.02 19.84
CA LEU A 143 15.93 3.36 18.74
C LEU A 143 16.70 3.99 17.57
N ILE A 144 17.56 4.98 17.85
CA ILE A 144 18.38 5.63 16.82
C ILE A 144 19.34 4.62 16.18
N LEU A 145 20.02 3.79 16.99
CA LEU A 145 20.97 2.79 16.50
C LEU A 145 20.31 1.78 15.57
N VAL A 146 19.20 1.14 16.01
CA VAL A 146 18.47 0.15 15.21
C VAL A 146 17.98 0.76 13.92
N THR A 147 17.38 1.96 13.98
CA THR A 147 16.92 2.67 12.78
C THR A 147 18.07 2.98 11.84
N SER A 148 19.22 3.41 12.36
CA SER A 148 20.42 3.72 11.55
C SER A 148 20.98 2.47 10.87
N VAL A 149 21.04 1.34 11.56
CA VAL A 149 21.50 0.06 10.99
C VAL A 149 20.57 -0.41 9.88
N VAL A 150 19.25 -0.34 10.10
CA VAL A 150 18.26 -0.69 9.07
C VAL A 150 18.38 0.25 7.86
N ALA A 151 18.48 1.56 8.10
CA ALA A 151 18.62 2.56 7.05
C ALA A 151 19.90 2.34 6.21
N PHE A 152 21.03 2.12 6.87
CA PHE A 152 22.30 1.83 6.21
C PHE A 152 22.23 0.53 5.41
N GLY A 153 21.68 -0.54 6.00
CA GLY A 153 21.50 -1.83 5.32
C GLY A 153 20.62 -1.70 4.07
N ALA A 154 19.52 -0.95 4.16
CA ALA A 154 18.64 -0.71 3.04
C ALA A 154 19.33 0.07 1.91
N VAL A 155 20.13 1.09 2.23
CA VAL A 155 20.93 1.84 1.25
C VAL A 155 21.95 0.90 0.59
N LEU A 156 22.68 0.10 1.37
CA LEU A 156 23.68 -0.84 0.85
C LEU A 156 23.04 -1.87 -0.09
N ILE A 157 21.93 -2.48 0.32
CA ILE A 157 21.19 -3.43 -0.53
C ILE A 157 20.74 -2.74 -1.82
N THR A 158 20.24 -1.51 -1.74
CA THR A 158 19.81 -0.75 -2.92
C THR A 158 20.97 -0.50 -3.88
N LEU A 159 22.14 -0.08 -3.38
CA LEU A 159 23.33 0.15 -4.18
C LEU A 159 23.81 -1.12 -4.88
N LEU A 160 23.79 -2.25 -4.17
CA LEU A 160 24.20 -3.55 -4.73
C LEU A 160 23.17 -4.04 -5.77
N ALA A 161 21.87 -3.95 -5.47
CA ALA A 161 20.81 -4.45 -6.32
C ALA A 161 20.67 -3.67 -7.64
N ILE A 162 20.91 -2.33 -7.60
CA ILE A 162 20.70 -1.48 -8.78
C ILE A 162 21.95 -1.37 -9.68
N ARG A 163 23.07 -1.94 -9.23
CA ARG A 163 24.33 -1.90 -9.98
C ARG A 163 24.16 -2.55 -11.35
N ASN A 164 24.47 -1.79 -12.40
CA ASN A 164 24.40 -2.22 -13.81
C ASN A 164 22.99 -2.62 -14.33
N LEU A 165 21.92 -2.35 -13.55
CA LEU A 165 20.56 -2.75 -13.93
C LEU A 165 19.98 -1.88 -15.07
N GLU A 166 20.30 -0.58 -15.09
CA GLU A 166 19.72 0.37 -16.05
C GLU A 166 20.33 0.29 -17.45
N GLY A 167 21.63 -0.11 -17.57
CA GLY A 167 22.34 -0.18 -18.84
C GLY A 167 22.49 1.18 -19.54
N ALA A 168 22.69 1.18 -20.86
CA ALA A 168 22.77 2.40 -21.65
C ALA A 168 21.43 3.16 -21.67
N PRO A 169 21.43 4.51 -21.76
CA PRO A 169 20.20 5.29 -21.92
C PRO A 169 19.44 4.80 -23.15
N LEU A 170 18.16 4.49 -22.98
CA LEU A 170 17.28 4.25 -24.12
C LEU A 170 17.06 5.58 -24.84
N PRO A 171 17.08 5.64 -26.19
CA PRO A 171 16.69 6.83 -26.91
C PRO A 171 15.32 7.29 -26.41
N ALA A 172 15.16 8.58 -26.14
CA ALA A 172 13.85 9.13 -25.83
C ALA A 172 12.93 8.76 -26.98
N ASP A 173 11.85 7.99 -26.68
CA ASP A 173 10.89 7.59 -27.69
C ASP A 173 10.28 8.84 -28.33
N ALA A 174 10.78 9.22 -29.50
CA ALA A 174 10.22 10.29 -30.34
C ALA A 174 8.74 10.03 -30.70
N ALA A 175 8.28 8.79 -30.54
CA ALA A 175 6.90 8.37 -30.76
C ALA A 175 5.91 8.94 -29.72
N ASP A 176 6.33 9.24 -28.50
CA ASP A 176 5.41 9.77 -27.46
C ASP A 176 5.11 11.28 -27.62
N VAL A 177 5.89 11.99 -28.42
CA VAL A 177 5.70 13.44 -28.67
C VAL A 177 4.64 13.67 -29.76
N ALA A 178 4.49 12.74 -30.69
CA ALA A 178 3.63 12.93 -31.88
C ALA A 178 2.13 12.72 -31.61
N THR A 179 1.73 12.05 -30.53
CA THR A 179 0.32 11.69 -30.25
C THR A 179 -0.42 12.64 -29.28
N LYS A 180 0.16 13.80 -28.96
CA LYS A 180 -0.43 14.75 -27.98
C LYS A 180 -1.56 15.64 -28.51
N LYS A 181 -1.80 15.69 -29.84
CA LYS A 181 -2.68 16.73 -30.42
C LYS A 181 -4.18 16.56 -30.25
N ASP A 182 -4.69 15.37 -29.91
CA ASP A 182 -6.15 15.11 -29.85
C ASP A 182 -6.64 14.46 -28.54
N LYS A 183 -5.89 14.58 -27.43
CA LYS A 183 -6.36 14.06 -26.15
C LYS A 183 -7.25 15.09 -25.46
N PRO A 184 -8.50 14.73 -25.04
CA PRO A 184 -9.35 15.63 -24.31
C PRO A 184 -8.66 16.11 -23.03
N SER A 185 -9.02 17.31 -22.55
CA SER A 185 -8.44 17.85 -21.32
C SER A 185 -8.61 16.86 -20.16
N PHE A 186 -7.65 16.86 -19.23
CA PHE A 186 -7.66 15.96 -18.06
C PHE A 186 -8.99 15.99 -17.31
N ARG A 187 -9.59 17.19 -17.14
CA ARG A 187 -10.89 17.35 -16.45
C ARG A 187 -12.02 16.63 -17.15
N VAL A 188 -12.08 16.73 -18.47
CA VAL A 188 -13.12 16.05 -19.29
C VAL A 188 -12.94 14.55 -19.20
N ALA A 189 -11.71 14.06 -19.37
CA ALA A 189 -11.40 12.64 -19.29
C ALA A 189 -11.71 12.05 -17.89
N LEU A 190 -11.41 12.80 -16.83
CA LEU A 190 -11.73 12.41 -15.45
C LEU A 190 -13.24 12.36 -15.22
N ALA A 191 -14.00 13.36 -15.71
CA ALA A 191 -15.45 13.38 -15.60
C ALA A 191 -16.10 12.20 -16.36
N GLU A 192 -15.57 11.82 -17.51
CA GLU A 192 -16.01 10.64 -18.26
C GLU A 192 -15.81 9.34 -17.46
N VAL A 193 -14.63 9.14 -16.87
CA VAL A 193 -14.33 7.95 -16.05
C VAL A 193 -15.18 7.93 -14.77
N TRP A 194 -15.38 9.09 -14.14
CA TRP A 194 -16.26 9.21 -12.98
C TRP A 194 -17.73 8.93 -13.30
N GLY A 195 -18.15 9.21 -14.52
CA GLY A 195 -19.48 8.88 -15.06
C GLY A 195 -19.70 7.37 -15.24
N GLU A 196 -18.61 6.57 -15.40
CA GLU A 196 -18.70 5.12 -15.47
C GLU A 196 -19.09 4.54 -14.09
N SER A 197 -20.26 3.91 -13.97
CA SER A 197 -20.80 3.42 -12.69
C SER A 197 -19.85 2.44 -11.99
N GLU A 198 -19.18 1.57 -12.74
CA GLU A 198 -18.26 0.57 -12.18
C GLU A 198 -16.95 1.21 -11.70
N ALA A 199 -16.39 2.16 -12.46
CA ALA A 199 -15.21 2.88 -12.05
C ALA A 199 -15.45 3.67 -10.75
N ARG A 200 -16.59 4.35 -10.64
CA ARG A 200 -16.98 5.11 -9.44
C ARG A 200 -17.19 4.20 -8.23
N ARG A 201 -17.94 3.09 -8.37
CA ARG A 201 -18.16 2.12 -7.29
C ARG A 201 -16.85 1.51 -6.80
N PHE A 202 -15.97 1.15 -7.72
CA PHE A 202 -14.66 0.62 -7.38
C PHE A 202 -13.77 1.68 -6.70
N THR A 203 -13.82 2.93 -7.13
CA THR A 203 -13.11 4.05 -6.48
C THR A 203 -13.57 4.22 -5.02
N LEU A 204 -14.89 4.19 -4.79
CA LEU A 204 -15.44 4.29 -3.43
C LEU A 204 -15.03 3.07 -2.58
N PHE A 205 -15.06 1.87 -3.15
CA PHE A 205 -14.57 0.67 -2.47
C PHE A 205 -13.10 0.80 -2.07
N VAL A 206 -12.22 1.20 -3.00
CA VAL A 206 -10.79 1.42 -2.71
C VAL A 206 -10.60 2.47 -1.63
N PHE A 207 -11.32 3.59 -1.72
CA PHE A 207 -11.21 4.66 -0.73
C PHE A 207 -11.60 4.17 0.67
N VAL A 208 -12.77 3.56 0.83
CA VAL A 208 -13.29 3.15 2.15
C VAL A 208 -12.46 2.00 2.72
N SER A 209 -12.08 1.00 1.92
CA SER A 209 -11.26 -0.12 2.39
C SER A 209 -9.85 0.31 2.79
N MET A 210 -9.24 1.23 2.05
CA MET A 210 -7.91 1.73 2.36
C MET A 210 -7.92 2.72 3.54
N LEU A 211 -9.02 3.43 3.73
CA LEU A 211 -9.23 4.27 4.93
C LEU A 211 -9.23 3.41 6.21
N ALA A 212 -9.99 2.31 6.20
CA ALA A 212 -10.02 1.36 7.31
C ALA A 212 -8.65 0.69 7.52
N TYR A 213 -8.00 0.25 6.43
CA TYR A 213 -6.69 -0.39 6.50
C TYR A 213 -5.61 0.52 7.11
N SER A 214 -5.56 1.80 6.71
CA SER A 214 -4.48 2.69 7.16
C SER A 214 -4.65 3.20 8.58
N ALA A 215 -5.87 3.23 9.12
CA ALA A 215 -6.13 3.64 10.49
C ALA A 215 -5.52 2.64 11.48
N GLN A 216 -5.76 1.34 11.28
CA GLN A 216 -5.23 0.27 12.15
C GLN A 216 -3.70 0.27 12.23
N ASP A 217 -2.99 0.61 11.14
CA ASP A 217 -1.53 0.57 11.11
C ASP A 217 -0.88 1.55 12.11
N LEU A 218 -1.55 2.66 12.42
CA LEU A 218 -1.03 3.65 13.36
C LEU A 218 -1.46 3.43 14.80
N ILE A 219 -2.58 2.76 15.03
CA ILE A 219 -3.15 2.62 16.38
C ILE A 219 -2.86 1.26 17.02
N LEU A 220 -2.53 0.23 16.23
CA LEU A 220 -2.34 -1.13 16.74
C LEU A 220 -1.14 -1.25 17.70
N GLU A 221 0.02 -0.67 17.36
CA GLU A 221 1.18 -0.71 18.25
C GLU A 221 0.99 0.09 19.56
N PRO A 222 0.47 1.34 19.53
CA PRO A 222 0.09 2.02 20.77
C PRO A 222 -0.93 1.27 21.62
N PHE A 223 -1.94 0.65 20.99
CA PHE A 223 -2.90 -0.21 21.68
C PHE A 223 -2.21 -1.38 22.39
N ALA A 224 -1.32 -2.10 21.69
CA ALA A 224 -0.57 -3.21 22.27
C ALA A 224 0.28 -2.75 23.48
N GLY A 225 0.87 -1.56 23.41
CA GLY A 225 1.63 -0.99 24.53
C GLY A 225 0.76 -0.55 25.69
N LEU A 226 -0.33 0.21 25.46
CA LEU A 226 -1.14 0.79 26.51
C LEU A 226 -2.07 -0.22 27.20
N VAL A 227 -2.63 -1.18 26.44
CA VAL A 227 -3.66 -2.09 26.93
C VAL A 227 -3.07 -3.46 27.33
N PHE A 228 -2.08 -3.96 26.57
CA PHE A 228 -1.44 -5.25 26.84
C PHE A 228 -0.08 -5.13 27.55
N GLY A 229 0.43 -3.92 27.75
CA GLY A 229 1.72 -3.70 28.42
C GLY A 229 2.94 -4.16 27.60
N MET A 230 2.80 -4.35 26.28
CA MET A 230 3.89 -4.81 25.42
C MET A 230 5.00 -3.76 25.36
N THR A 231 6.25 -4.24 25.38
CA THR A 231 7.43 -3.39 25.17
C THR A 231 7.50 -2.82 23.74
N PRO A 232 8.32 -1.81 23.45
CA PRO A 232 8.55 -1.33 22.08
C PRO A 232 9.00 -2.44 21.13
N GLY A 233 9.87 -3.33 21.58
CA GLY A 233 10.31 -4.47 20.80
C GLY A 233 9.21 -5.46 20.51
N GLU A 234 8.41 -5.84 21.53
CA GLU A 234 7.29 -6.77 21.38
C GLU A 234 6.20 -6.23 20.45
N SER A 235 5.85 -4.93 20.54
CA SER A 235 4.86 -4.31 19.66
C SER A 235 5.36 -4.17 18.22
N THR A 236 6.65 -3.92 18.02
CA THR A 236 7.26 -3.93 16.69
C THR A 236 7.29 -5.35 16.10
N GLN A 237 7.58 -6.38 16.91
CA GLN A 237 7.45 -7.77 16.46
C GLN A 237 6.00 -8.13 16.11
N LEU A 238 5.01 -7.58 16.85
CA LEU A 238 3.59 -7.76 16.53
C LEU A 238 3.25 -7.23 15.14
N ALA A 239 3.79 -6.08 14.74
CA ALA A 239 3.69 -5.58 13.37
C ALA A 239 4.33 -6.55 12.36
N GLY A 240 5.46 -7.17 12.70
CA GLY A 240 6.06 -8.25 11.90
C GLY A 240 5.14 -9.45 11.72
N VAL A 241 4.45 -9.87 12.79
CA VAL A 241 3.46 -10.95 12.77
C VAL A 241 2.27 -10.58 11.86
N GLN A 242 1.77 -9.34 11.92
CA GLN A 242 0.73 -8.83 11.05
C GLN A 242 1.13 -8.92 9.57
N HIS A 243 2.31 -8.41 9.21
CA HIS A 243 2.82 -8.45 7.84
C HIS A 243 3.13 -9.87 7.36
N GLY A 244 3.55 -10.77 8.25
CA GLY A 244 3.66 -12.20 7.96
C GLY A 244 2.30 -12.81 7.60
N GLY A 245 1.25 -12.44 8.31
CA GLY A 245 -0.14 -12.77 7.96
C GLY A 245 -0.54 -12.24 6.60
N VAL A 246 -0.25 -10.95 6.31
CA VAL A 246 -0.51 -10.33 5.01
C VAL A 246 0.14 -11.13 3.88
N LEU A 247 1.41 -11.50 4.04
CA LEU A 247 2.13 -12.30 3.06
C LEU A 247 1.44 -13.65 2.82
N LEU A 248 1.04 -14.35 3.88
CA LEU A 248 0.32 -15.62 3.77
C LEU A 248 -1.02 -15.43 3.02
N GLY A 249 -1.80 -14.42 3.37
CA GLY A 249 -3.06 -14.09 2.70
C GLY A 249 -2.88 -13.83 1.20
N MET A 250 -1.84 -13.09 0.82
CA MET A 250 -1.49 -12.84 -0.58
C MET A 250 -1.15 -14.14 -1.32
N ILE A 251 -0.37 -15.04 -0.70
CA ILE A 251 0.00 -16.34 -1.28
C ILE A 251 -1.23 -17.22 -1.49
N VAL A 252 -2.11 -17.30 -0.49
CA VAL A 252 -3.34 -18.11 -0.56
C VAL A 252 -4.23 -17.67 -1.73
N VAL A 253 -4.42 -16.36 -1.90
CA VAL A 253 -5.21 -15.82 -3.02
C VAL A 253 -4.53 -16.07 -4.37
N ALA A 254 -3.21 -15.91 -4.46
CA ALA A 254 -2.45 -16.17 -5.68
C ALA A 254 -2.56 -17.65 -6.09
N VAL A 255 -2.40 -18.58 -5.14
CA VAL A 255 -2.50 -20.02 -5.37
C VAL A 255 -3.93 -20.41 -5.79
N THR A 256 -4.94 -19.97 -5.05
CA THR A 256 -6.35 -20.27 -5.38
C THR A 256 -6.76 -19.66 -6.72
N GLY A 257 -6.30 -18.46 -7.04
CA GLY A 257 -6.55 -17.82 -8.34
C GLY A 257 -5.89 -18.53 -9.51
N THR A 258 -4.76 -19.21 -9.29
CA THR A 258 -4.10 -20.03 -10.32
C THR A 258 -4.73 -21.40 -10.49
N LEU A 259 -5.15 -22.03 -9.39
CA LEU A 259 -5.81 -23.35 -9.43
C LEU A 259 -7.21 -23.26 -10.06
N LEU A 260 -7.94 -22.19 -9.81
CA LEU A 260 -9.31 -21.97 -10.27
C LEU A 260 -9.38 -21.06 -11.51
N LYS A 261 -8.53 -21.30 -12.52
CA LYS A 261 -8.40 -20.44 -13.72
C LYS A 261 -9.71 -20.13 -14.43
N LYS A 262 -10.64 -21.12 -14.55
CA LYS A 262 -11.93 -20.95 -15.20
C LYS A 262 -12.88 -20.00 -14.46
N ALA A 263 -12.72 -19.84 -13.15
CA ALA A 263 -13.57 -19.02 -12.28
C ALA A 263 -12.83 -17.78 -11.72
N LYS A 264 -11.70 -17.39 -12.31
CA LYS A 264 -10.75 -16.39 -11.75
C LYS A 264 -11.44 -15.10 -11.29
N HIS A 265 -12.37 -14.57 -12.06
CA HIS A 265 -13.06 -13.31 -11.71
C HIS A 265 -14.00 -13.45 -10.51
N SER A 266 -14.76 -14.55 -10.44
CA SER A 266 -15.64 -14.82 -9.29
C SER A 266 -14.84 -15.12 -8.03
N VAL A 267 -13.69 -15.80 -8.17
CA VAL A 267 -12.76 -16.10 -7.08
C VAL A 267 -12.16 -14.82 -6.50
N LEU A 268 -11.66 -13.88 -7.32
CA LEU A 268 -11.13 -12.61 -6.84
C LEU A 268 -12.19 -11.78 -6.10
N ARG A 269 -13.42 -11.72 -6.63
CA ARG A 269 -14.52 -11.04 -5.94
C ARG A 269 -14.86 -11.70 -4.61
N ALA A 270 -14.93 -13.03 -4.57
CA ALA A 270 -15.19 -13.77 -3.34
C ALA A 270 -14.10 -13.51 -2.28
N TRP A 271 -12.83 -13.53 -2.67
CA TRP A 271 -11.71 -13.21 -1.77
C TRP A 271 -11.72 -11.75 -1.30
N THR A 272 -12.09 -10.79 -2.16
CA THR A 272 -12.23 -9.39 -1.77
C THR A 272 -13.29 -9.23 -0.67
N ILE A 273 -14.47 -9.81 -0.87
CA ILE A 273 -15.59 -9.73 0.09
C ILE A 273 -15.24 -10.49 1.38
N ALA A 274 -14.80 -11.75 1.26
CA ALA A 274 -14.46 -12.58 2.41
C ALA A 274 -13.31 -11.99 3.22
N GLY A 275 -12.29 -11.42 2.56
CA GLY A 275 -11.18 -10.73 3.21
C GLY A 275 -11.65 -9.50 4.00
N CYS A 276 -12.52 -8.66 3.43
CA CYS A 276 -13.09 -7.52 4.16
C CYS A 276 -13.91 -7.97 5.38
N ILE A 277 -14.75 -9.00 5.25
CA ILE A 277 -15.54 -9.54 6.37
C ILE A 277 -14.62 -10.14 7.45
N ALA A 278 -13.61 -10.90 7.04
CA ALA A 278 -12.63 -11.48 7.98
C ALA A 278 -11.79 -10.40 8.67
N SER A 279 -11.41 -9.31 7.96
CA SER A 279 -10.74 -8.16 8.58
C SER A 279 -11.63 -7.48 9.61
N ALA A 280 -12.91 -7.28 9.30
CA ALA A 280 -13.88 -6.74 10.24
C ALA A 280 -14.04 -7.62 11.49
N ALA A 281 -14.13 -8.94 11.30
CA ALA A 281 -14.24 -9.90 12.42
C ALA A 281 -12.97 -9.89 13.29
N ALA A 282 -11.79 -9.82 12.68
CA ALA A 282 -10.52 -9.76 13.42
C ALA A 282 -10.39 -8.44 14.20
N LEU A 283 -10.76 -7.30 13.61
CA LEU A 283 -10.78 -6.00 14.30
C LEU A 283 -11.77 -5.98 15.44
N PHE A 284 -12.95 -6.55 15.26
CA PHE A 284 -13.92 -6.71 16.34
C PHE A 284 -13.40 -7.62 17.45
N GLY A 285 -12.67 -8.70 17.08
CA GLY A 285 -11.96 -9.54 18.04
C GLY A 285 -10.89 -8.78 18.82
N ILE A 286 -10.12 -7.88 18.16
CA ILE A 286 -9.13 -7.02 18.84
C ILE A 286 -9.84 -6.04 19.79
N ALA A 287 -10.95 -5.46 19.37
CA ALA A 287 -11.74 -4.55 20.20
C ALA A 287 -12.24 -5.23 21.49
N ILE A 288 -12.82 -6.43 21.39
CA ILE A 288 -13.22 -7.24 22.55
C ILE A 288 -12.01 -7.66 23.38
N GLY A 289 -10.92 -8.05 22.70
CA GLY A 289 -9.67 -8.50 23.30
C GLY A 289 -9.05 -7.44 24.24
N GLY A 290 -9.27 -6.15 23.96
CA GLY A 290 -8.83 -5.06 24.83
C GLY A 290 -9.43 -5.13 26.24
N PHE A 291 -10.67 -5.58 26.37
CA PHE A 291 -11.34 -5.77 27.69
C PHE A 291 -10.91 -7.07 28.40
N LEU A 292 -10.28 -7.99 27.67
CA LEU A 292 -9.83 -9.29 28.19
C LEU A 292 -8.30 -9.36 28.32
N ALA A 293 -7.61 -8.21 28.21
CA ALA A 293 -6.17 -8.13 28.39
C ALA A 293 -5.77 -8.51 29.82
N PRO A 294 -4.64 -9.21 30.02
CA PRO A 294 -3.70 -9.70 29.02
C PRO A 294 -4.00 -11.11 28.46
N GLN A 295 -5.12 -11.75 28.86
CA GLN A 295 -5.43 -13.15 28.53
C GLN A 295 -5.80 -13.38 27.06
N TRP A 296 -6.18 -12.32 26.34
CA TRP A 296 -6.55 -12.42 24.91
C TRP A 296 -5.34 -12.78 24.03
N PRO A 297 -5.47 -13.72 23.10
CA PRO A 297 -4.38 -14.12 22.19
C PRO A 297 -4.15 -13.07 21.09
N LEU A 298 -3.68 -11.87 21.46
CA LEU A 298 -3.54 -10.73 20.57
C LEU A 298 -2.70 -11.06 19.33
N LYS A 299 -1.55 -11.76 19.49
CA LYS A 299 -0.67 -12.15 18.37
C LYS A 299 -1.41 -12.98 17.32
N ALA A 300 -2.24 -13.94 17.74
CA ALA A 300 -3.01 -14.79 16.84
C ALA A 300 -4.10 -13.99 16.11
N THR A 301 -4.80 -13.09 16.81
CA THR A 301 -5.85 -12.25 16.23
C THR A 301 -5.25 -11.25 15.23
N VAL A 302 -4.11 -10.66 15.54
CA VAL A 302 -3.38 -9.76 14.64
C VAL A 302 -2.82 -10.49 13.42
N PHE A 303 -2.34 -11.73 13.59
CA PHE A 303 -1.96 -12.57 12.46
C PHE A 303 -3.16 -12.86 11.54
N ALA A 304 -4.31 -13.22 12.10
CA ALA A 304 -5.55 -13.46 11.35
C ALA A 304 -6.02 -12.18 10.62
N LEU A 305 -5.92 -11.00 11.27
CA LEU A 305 -6.15 -9.71 10.63
C LEU A 305 -5.21 -9.50 9.44
N GLY A 306 -3.92 -9.82 9.61
CA GLY A 306 -2.95 -9.77 8.53
C GLY A 306 -3.35 -10.65 7.35
N VAL A 307 -3.71 -11.92 7.59
CA VAL A 307 -4.15 -12.85 6.53
C VAL A 307 -5.37 -12.31 5.78
N ALA A 308 -6.35 -11.80 6.50
CA ALA A 308 -7.55 -11.21 5.92
C ALA A 308 -7.24 -9.97 5.06
N ASN A 309 -6.39 -9.08 5.58
CA ASN A 309 -5.92 -7.88 4.88
C ASN A 309 -5.14 -8.21 3.59
N GLY A 310 -4.23 -9.19 3.65
CA GLY A 310 -3.47 -9.66 2.50
C GLY A 310 -4.37 -10.27 1.43
N ALA A 311 -5.37 -11.04 1.85
CA ALA A 311 -6.30 -11.68 0.94
C ALA A 311 -7.16 -10.65 0.19
N PHE A 312 -7.77 -9.67 0.90
CA PHE A 312 -8.58 -8.65 0.25
C PHE A 312 -7.74 -7.73 -0.65
N ALA A 313 -6.54 -7.34 -0.21
CA ALA A 313 -5.70 -6.39 -0.94
C ALA A 313 -5.25 -6.95 -2.30
N VAL A 314 -4.74 -8.19 -2.35
CA VAL A 314 -4.35 -8.84 -3.60
C VAL A 314 -5.54 -9.08 -4.52
N ALA A 315 -6.67 -9.52 -3.96
CA ALA A 315 -7.89 -9.74 -4.73
C ALA A 315 -8.45 -8.43 -5.31
N ALA A 316 -8.38 -7.33 -4.53
CA ALA A 316 -8.77 -5.99 -4.98
C ALA A 316 -7.85 -5.48 -6.11
N ILE A 317 -6.52 -5.65 -5.98
CA ILE A 317 -5.57 -5.30 -7.05
C ILE A 317 -5.84 -6.10 -8.32
N GLY A 318 -6.09 -7.41 -8.21
CA GLY A 318 -6.46 -8.27 -9.34
C GLY A 318 -7.74 -7.80 -10.03
N SER A 319 -8.75 -7.42 -9.25
CA SER A 319 -10.02 -6.85 -9.74
C SER A 319 -9.81 -5.50 -10.41
N MET A 320 -8.96 -4.66 -9.84
CA MET A 320 -8.57 -3.36 -10.38
C MET A 320 -7.94 -3.49 -11.78
N MET A 321 -7.00 -4.42 -11.94
CA MET A 321 -6.37 -4.68 -13.24
C MET A 321 -7.36 -5.21 -14.28
N ALA A 322 -8.29 -6.09 -13.87
CA ALA A 322 -9.34 -6.59 -14.75
C ALA A 322 -10.29 -5.47 -15.20
N LEU A 323 -10.74 -4.62 -14.27
CA LEU A 323 -11.63 -3.49 -14.56
C LEU A 323 -10.95 -2.39 -15.39
N ALA A 324 -9.65 -2.17 -15.22
CA ALA A 324 -8.92 -1.16 -15.99
C ALA A 324 -8.97 -1.46 -17.50
N GLY A 325 -8.88 -2.74 -17.88
CA GLY A 325 -8.94 -3.18 -19.27
C GLY A 325 -10.36 -3.17 -19.89
N HIS A 326 -11.41 -3.03 -19.08
CA HIS A 326 -12.81 -3.03 -19.53
C HIS A 326 -13.38 -1.60 -19.41
N GLY A 327 -13.82 -1.05 -20.50
CA GLY A 327 -14.38 0.29 -20.57
C GLY A 327 -13.93 0.99 -21.84
N ARG A 328 -14.07 2.31 -21.94
CA ARG A 328 -13.59 3.04 -23.12
C ARG A 328 -12.10 2.82 -23.32
N ARG A 329 -11.70 2.36 -24.52
CA ARG A 329 -10.30 2.13 -24.90
C ARG A 329 -9.49 3.40 -24.73
N GLY A 330 -8.26 3.28 -24.22
CA GLY A 330 -7.34 4.42 -24.04
C GLY A 330 -7.57 5.22 -22.75
N ARG A 331 -8.38 4.72 -21.79
CA ARG A 331 -8.62 5.33 -20.48
C ARG A 331 -8.09 4.49 -19.31
N GLU A 332 -7.39 3.39 -19.59
CA GLU A 332 -6.88 2.45 -18.59
C GLU A 332 -5.97 3.16 -17.57
N GLY A 333 -5.03 3.96 -18.06
CA GLY A 333 -4.11 4.73 -17.20
C GLY A 333 -4.84 5.74 -16.32
N LEU A 334 -5.91 6.37 -16.81
CA LEU A 334 -6.69 7.33 -16.04
C LEU A 334 -7.49 6.64 -14.91
N ARG A 335 -8.07 5.46 -15.18
CA ARG A 335 -8.75 4.65 -14.14
C ARG A 335 -7.77 4.23 -13.06
N MET A 336 -6.61 3.70 -13.45
CA MET A 336 -5.54 3.33 -12.51
C MET A 336 -5.06 4.53 -11.68
N GLY A 337 -4.91 5.68 -12.33
CA GLY A 337 -4.55 6.93 -11.65
C GLY A 337 -5.60 7.41 -10.65
N LEU A 338 -6.89 7.33 -10.99
CA LEU A 338 -8.00 7.68 -10.10
C LEU A 338 -8.02 6.78 -8.85
N TRP A 339 -7.88 5.47 -9.04
CA TRP A 339 -7.85 4.51 -7.92
C TRP A 339 -6.61 4.68 -7.06
N GLY A 340 -5.43 4.92 -7.66
CA GLY A 340 -4.21 5.22 -6.93
C GLY A 340 -4.31 6.53 -6.12
N ALA A 341 -4.98 7.55 -6.67
CA ALA A 341 -5.24 8.80 -5.94
C ALA A 341 -6.21 8.57 -4.77
N ALA A 342 -7.28 7.80 -4.98
CA ALA A 342 -8.23 7.45 -3.91
C ALA A 342 -7.51 6.70 -2.78
N GLN A 343 -6.64 5.75 -3.10
CA GLN A 343 -5.82 5.02 -2.14
C GLN A 343 -4.87 5.96 -1.38
N ALA A 344 -4.15 6.84 -2.06
CA ALA A 344 -3.20 7.75 -1.42
C ALA A 344 -3.89 8.72 -0.44
N ILE A 345 -5.05 9.27 -0.83
CA ILE A 345 -5.86 10.13 0.03
C ILE A 345 -6.37 9.32 1.24
N ALA A 346 -6.87 8.11 1.01
CA ALA A 346 -7.37 7.23 2.06
C ALA A 346 -6.28 6.88 3.09
N PHE A 347 -5.06 6.59 2.65
CA PHE A 347 -3.93 6.31 3.53
C PHE A 347 -3.55 7.52 4.39
N GLY A 348 -3.47 8.72 3.80
CA GLY A 348 -3.17 9.93 4.55
C GLY A 348 -4.25 10.30 5.56
N LEU A 349 -5.52 10.21 5.16
CA LEU A 349 -6.65 10.54 6.03
C LEU A 349 -6.92 9.47 7.08
N GLY A 350 -6.89 8.19 6.71
CA GLY A 350 -7.28 7.10 7.59
C GLY A 350 -6.38 7.01 8.82
N GLY A 351 -5.06 7.01 8.62
CA GLY A 351 -4.12 7.01 9.73
C GLY A 351 -4.29 8.22 10.67
N PHE A 352 -4.44 9.42 10.11
CA PHE A 352 -4.65 10.62 10.90
C PHE A 352 -6.00 10.60 11.64
N LEU A 353 -7.09 10.32 10.94
CA LEU A 353 -8.42 10.27 11.56
C LEU A 353 -8.53 9.18 12.63
N GLY A 354 -7.91 8.02 12.41
CA GLY A 354 -7.84 6.94 13.41
C GLY A 354 -7.16 7.41 14.69
N THR A 355 -6.02 8.10 14.59
CA THR A 355 -5.30 8.62 15.75
C THR A 355 -6.06 9.76 16.46
N VAL A 356 -6.68 10.68 15.71
CA VAL A 356 -7.56 11.72 16.28
C VAL A 356 -8.76 11.10 17.00
N ALA A 357 -9.37 10.07 16.41
CA ALA A 357 -10.49 9.36 17.02
C ALA A 357 -10.08 8.69 18.34
N VAL A 358 -8.88 8.09 18.41
CA VAL A 358 -8.35 7.53 19.66
C VAL A 358 -8.17 8.61 20.72
N ASP A 359 -7.57 9.76 20.39
CA ASP A 359 -7.36 10.83 21.36
C ASP A 359 -8.70 11.42 21.84
N LEU A 360 -9.64 11.63 20.92
CA LEU A 360 -10.98 12.14 21.25
C LEU A 360 -11.75 11.17 22.16
N THR A 361 -11.77 9.87 21.80
CA THR A 361 -12.48 8.86 22.60
C THR A 361 -11.80 8.64 23.95
N LYS A 362 -10.46 8.69 24.02
CA LYS A 362 -9.73 8.66 25.28
C LYS A 362 -10.04 9.87 26.16
N PHE A 363 -10.17 11.05 25.58
CA PHE A 363 -10.57 12.27 26.32
C PHE A 363 -12.00 12.14 26.88
N LEU A 364 -12.94 11.57 26.10
CA LEU A 364 -14.34 11.45 26.50
C LEU A 364 -14.58 10.34 27.53
N TYR A 365 -13.90 9.20 27.41
CA TYR A 365 -14.18 8.01 28.21
C TYR A 365 -13.09 7.69 29.26
N GLY A 366 -11.90 8.28 29.15
CA GLY A 366 -10.83 8.13 30.14
C GLY A 366 -10.08 6.79 30.12
N ALA A 367 -10.69 5.72 29.60
CA ALA A 367 -10.16 4.36 29.59
C ALA A 367 -9.58 4.00 28.22
N PRO A 368 -8.27 3.66 28.10
CA PRO A 368 -7.65 3.34 26.82
C PRO A 368 -8.35 2.17 26.10
N GLU A 369 -8.71 1.10 26.81
CA GLU A 369 -9.38 -0.07 26.23
C GLU A 369 -10.71 0.30 25.55
N VAL A 370 -11.49 1.20 26.17
CA VAL A 370 -12.76 1.69 25.59
C VAL A 370 -12.50 2.54 24.35
N ALA A 371 -11.50 3.44 24.44
CA ALA A 371 -11.17 4.32 23.33
C ALA A 371 -10.74 3.53 22.09
N TYR A 372 -9.84 2.58 22.25
CA TYR A 372 -9.40 1.74 21.13
C TYR A 372 -10.49 0.81 20.62
N ALA A 373 -11.34 0.25 21.53
CA ALA A 373 -12.45 -0.61 21.11
C ALA A 373 -13.46 0.14 20.21
N ILE A 374 -13.76 1.40 20.52
CA ILE A 374 -14.63 2.24 19.68
C ILE A 374 -14.02 2.45 18.29
N VAL A 375 -12.73 2.77 18.24
CA VAL A 375 -12.05 3.04 16.96
C VAL A 375 -11.92 1.76 16.12
N PHE A 376 -11.48 0.64 16.71
CA PHE A 376 -11.45 -0.65 16.01
C PHE A 376 -12.85 -1.12 15.57
N GLY A 377 -13.88 -0.86 16.38
CA GLY A 377 -15.27 -1.11 16.01
C GLY A 377 -15.72 -0.28 14.78
N ALA A 378 -15.35 0.99 14.75
CA ALA A 378 -15.60 1.85 13.58
C ALA A 378 -14.86 1.37 12.32
N GLU A 379 -13.61 0.95 12.46
CA GLU A 379 -12.83 0.37 11.35
C GLU A 379 -13.45 -0.95 10.85
N ALA A 380 -13.91 -1.81 11.77
CA ALA A 380 -14.65 -3.02 11.40
C ALA A 380 -15.91 -2.69 10.60
N ALA A 381 -16.66 -1.66 11.00
CA ALA A 381 -17.82 -1.19 10.26
C ALA A 381 -17.45 -0.67 8.86
N LEU A 382 -16.31 0.05 8.71
CA LEU A 382 -15.80 0.47 7.41
C LEU A 382 -15.41 -0.71 6.53
N PHE A 383 -14.82 -1.77 7.07
CA PHE A 383 -14.56 -2.99 6.31
C PHE A 383 -15.84 -3.72 5.90
N LEU A 384 -16.87 -3.75 6.74
CA LEU A 384 -18.19 -4.29 6.34
C LEU A 384 -18.83 -3.45 5.22
N ALA A 385 -18.76 -2.12 5.32
CA ALA A 385 -19.19 -1.23 4.25
C ALA A 385 -18.40 -1.48 2.95
N SER A 386 -17.10 -1.72 3.06
CA SER A 386 -16.23 -2.09 1.92
C SER A 386 -16.65 -3.43 1.30
N ALA A 387 -17.03 -4.43 2.11
CA ALA A 387 -17.54 -5.71 1.62
C ALA A 387 -18.83 -5.52 0.82
N VAL A 388 -19.75 -4.68 1.31
CA VAL A 388 -20.99 -4.33 0.60
C VAL A 388 -20.67 -3.62 -0.72
N LEU A 389 -19.79 -2.63 -0.71
CA LEU A 389 -19.36 -1.94 -1.93
C LEU A 389 -18.72 -2.90 -2.93
N ALA A 390 -17.82 -3.79 -2.49
CA ALA A 390 -17.21 -4.82 -3.34
C ALA A 390 -18.28 -5.74 -3.96
N ALA A 391 -19.33 -6.08 -3.22
CA ALA A 391 -20.45 -6.88 -3.72
C ALA A 391 -21.27 -6.16 -4.80
N THR A 392 -21.30 -4.82 -4.82
CA THR A 392 -22.01 -4.03 -5.83
C THR A 392 -21.22 -3.83 -7.13
N VAL A 393 -19.89 -4.00 -7.10
CA VAL A 393 -19.03 -3.89 -8.27
C VAL A 393 -19.26 -5.09 -9.18
N ARG A 394 -19.77 -4.84 -10.39
CA ARG A 394 -19.94 -5.88 -11.40
C ARG A 394 -18.60 -6.11 -12.09
N GLN A 395 -18.08 -7.33 -11.98
CA GLN A 395 -16.90 -7.70 -12.74
C GLN A 395 -17.32 -8.01 -14.18
N PRO A 396 -16.55 -7.54 -15.19
CA PRO A 396 -16.85 -7.83 -16.57
C PRO A 396 -16.82 -9.35 -16.79
N ARG A 397 -17.81 -9.87 -17.49
CA ARG A 397 -17.75 -11.24 -17.98
C ARG A 397 -16.57 -11.34 -18.95
N PRO A 398 -15.82 -12.46 -18.97
CA PRO A 398 -14.86 -12.69 -20.04
C PRO A 398 -15.60 -12.52 -21.36
N VAL A 399 -15.14 -11.62 -22.21
CA VAL A 399 -15.53 -11.68 -23.62
C VAL A 399 -14.95 -13.00 -24.08
N GLU A 400 -15.78 -13.98 -24.35
CA GLU A 400 -15.37 -15.12 -25.16
C GLU A 400 -14.88 -14.50 -26.47
N VAL A 401 -13.58 -14.38 -26.61
CA VAL A 401 -12.97 -14.19 -27.92
C VAL A 401 -13.36 -15.48 -28.64
N ARG A 402 -14.45 -15.40 -29.41
CA ARG A 402 -14.69 -16.37 -30.44
C ARG A 402 -13.38 -16.31 -31.24
N GLU A 403 -12.56 -17.34 -31.13
CA GLU A 403 -11.51 -17.59 -32.10
C GLU A 403 -12.27 -17.62 -33.42
N GLU A 404 -12.32 -16.48 -34.10
CA GLU A 404 -12.54 -16.50 -35.54
C GLU A 404 -11.44 -17.42 -36.05
N ALA A 405 -11.84 -18.57 -36.51
CA ALA A 405 -10.95 -19.56 -37.06
C ALA A 405 -10.04 -18.81 -38.03
N VAL A 406 -8.79 -18.66 -37.66
CA VAL A 406 -7.78 -18.14 -38.59
C VAL A 406 -7.89 -19.07 -39.78
N PRO A 407 -8.27 -18.58 -40.98
CA PRO A 407 -8.40 -19.44 -42.14
C PRO A 407 -7.05 -20.16 -42.26
N THR A 408 -7.08 -21.46 -42.16
CA THR A 408 -5.87 -22.25 -42.37
C THR A 408 -5.42 -22.03 -43.82
N PHE A 409 -4.11 -22.03 -44.04
CA PHE A 409 -3.53 -21.82 -45.37
C PHE A 409 -4.12 -22.73 -46.47
N GLY A 410 -4.93 -23.75 -46.11
CA GLY A 410 -5.71 -24.59 -46.99
C GLY A 410 -6.98 -23.93 -47.55
N ASP A 411 -7.59 -23.00 -46.80
CA ASP A 411 -8.87 -22.37 -47.23
C ASP A 411 -8.65 -21.22 -48.22
N ALA A 412 -7.47 -20.60 -48.19
CA ALA A 412 -7.09 -19.58 -49.16
C ALA A 412 -6.89 -20.15 -50.59
N GLY A 413 -6.49 -21.40 -50.69
CA GLY A 413 -6.29 -22.07 -52.01
C GLY A 413 -7.60 -22.50 -52.70
N LEU A 414 -8.70 -22.61 -51.96
CA LEU A 414 -9.99 -23.03 -52.54
C LEU A 414 -10.84 -21.86 -53.08
N VAL A 415 -10.61 -20.65 -52.60
CA VAL A 415 -11.29 -19.43 -53.10
C VAL A 415 -10.71 -19.00 -54.47
N GLU A 416 -9.43 -19.15 -54.71
CA GLU A 416 -8.81 -18.80 -55.96
C GLU A 416 -9.16 -19.73 -57.11
N LEU A 417 -9.58 -20.98 -56.82
CA LEU A 417 -10.04 -21.96 -57.81
C LEU A 417 -11.50 -21.80 -58.19
N ALA A 418 -12.31 -21.07 -57.42
CA ALA A 418 -13.75 -20.86 -57.66
C ALA A 418 -14.02 -19.61 -58.52
N GLU A 419 -13.11 -18.63 -58.63
CA GLU A 419 -13.26 -17.41 -59.43
C GLU A 419 -12.63 -17.50 -60.82
N GLY A 420 -12.06 -18.65 -61.20
CA GLY A 420 -11.41 -18.90 -62.50
C GLY A 420 -12.28 -19.65 -63.51
N ARG A 421 -13.62 -19.53 -63.48
CA ARG A 421 -14.48 -20.01 -64.56
C ARG A 421 -15.49 -18.97 -65.02
#